data_e88e917239a55c654fc053419c2bb289
#
_entry.id   e88e917239a55c654fc053419c2bb289
#
_cell.length_a   1.000
_cell.length_b   1.000
_cell.length_c   1.000
_cell.angle_alpha   90.00
_cell.angle_beta   90.00
_cell.angle_gamma   90.00
#
_symmetry.space_group_name_H-M   'P 1'
#
loop_
_entity.id
_entity.type
_entity.pdbx_description
1 polymer ?
#
loop_
_entity_poly.entity_id
_entity_poly.type
_entity_poly.pdbx_seq_one_letter_code
_entity_poly.pdbx_strand_id
1 'polypeptide(L)'
;MDSAVAAAFERACARLQAAGARLSRIAVPEFAELGRLHARGTLAGAEAWAWHRTLLTKRGNEYDPRVGLRMRGGEAMGAADYIDLLAARRRWIAQVEARIAGFDALLMPTVPVVAPRIDALTNSDEAYFAANGLMLRNPTLINFLDGCALSLPCQAEGEPPVGLTLAGA
;
A
#
# COMPACT_ATOMS: atom_id res chain seq x y z
N MET A 1 -7.46 -10.19 -5.86
CA MET A 1 -6.47 -9.89 -6.91
C MET A 1 -7.08 -10.27 -8.23
N ASP A 2 -7.00 -9.37 -9.22
CA ASP A 2 -7.51 -9.62 -10.57
C ASP A 2 -6.73 -10.74 -11.26
N SER A 3 -7.42 -11.49 -12.14
CA SER A 3 -6.82 -12.58 -12.89
C SER A 3 -5.69 -12.09 -13.82
N ALA A 4 -5.83 -10.91 -14.43
CA ALA A 4 -4.80 -10.30 -15.27
C ALA A 4 -3.53 -10.00 -14.47
N VAL A 5 -3.67 -9.42 -13.26
CA VAL A 5 -2.54 -9.16 -12.36
C VAL A 5 -1.88 -10.46 -11.92
N ALA A 6 -2.67 -11.47 -11.55
CA ALA A 6 -2.14 -12.77 -11.15
C ALA A 6 -1.34 -13.43 -12.28
N ALA A 7 -1.89 -13.45 -13.50
CA ALA A 7 -1.23 -14.05 -14.66
C ALA A 7 0.08 -13.33 -15.02
N ALA A 8 0.09 -11.99 -15.03
CA ALA A 8 1.29 -11.22 -15.28
C ALA A 8 2.38 -11.45 -14.22
N PHE A 9 1.98 -11.50 -12.94
CA PHE A 9 2.89 -11.78 -11.83
C PHE A 9 3.50 -13.19 -11.93
N GLU A 10 2.71 -14.23 -12.21
CA GLU A 10 3.22 -15.60 -12.35
C GLU A 10 4.18 -15.72 -13.55
N ARG A 11 3.88 -15.07 -14.67
CA ARG A 11 4.82 -15.02 -15.82
C ARG A 11 6.14 -14.33 -15.44
N ALA A 12 6.07 -13.23 -14.70
CA ALA A 12 7.27 -12.54 -14.22
C ALA A 12 8.10 -13.43 -13.29
N CYS A 13 7.46 -14.13 -12.35
CA CYS A 13 8.12 -15.12 -11.49
C CYS A 13 8.80 -16.23 -12.31
N ALA A 14 8.12 -16.79 -13.30
CA ALA A 14 8.68 -17.83 -14.18
C ALA A 14 9.92 -17.31 -14.95
N ARG A 15 9.88 -16.07 -15.44
CA ARG A 15 11.04 -15.43 -16.13
C ARG A 15 12.22 -15.25 -15.17
N LEU A 16 11.98 -14.82 -13.94
CA LEU A 16 13.03 -14.68 -12.92
C LEU A 16 13.66 -16.04 -12.59
N GLN A 17 12.86 -17.09 -12.44
CA GLN A 17 13.35 -18.43 -12.20
C GLN A 17 14.19 -18.95 -13.39
N ALA A 18 13.74 -18.73 -14.62
CA ALA A 18 14.49 -19.08 -15.82
C ALA A 18 15.83 -18.32 -15.93
N ALA A 19 15.90 -17.11 -15.34
CA ALA A 19 17.13 -16.32 -15.23
C ALA A 19 18.00 -16.71 -14.02
N GLY A 20 17.64 -17.75 -13.27
CA GLY A 20 18.43 -18.29 -12.17
C GLY A 20 18.00 -17.82 -10.76
N ALA A 21 16.96 -17.03 -10.62
CA ALA A 21 16.45 -16.64 -9.30
C ALA A 21 15.79 -17.82 -8.60
N ARG A 22 16.03 -17.97 -7.29
CA ARG A 22 15.36 -18.95 -6.44
C ARG A 22 14.18 -18.29 -5.76
N LEU A 23 12.98 -18.68 -6.14
CA LEU A 23 11.74 -18.13 -5.58
C LEU A 23 11.11 -19.10 -4.59
N SER A 24 10.72 -18.59 -3.43
CA SER A 24 9.98 -19.32 -2.41
C SER A 24 8.71 -18.56 -2.04
N ARG A 25 7.59 -19.27 -1.92
CA ARG A 25 6.35 -18.67 -1.39
C ARG A 25 6.42 -18.74 0.13
N ILE A 26 6.29 -17.58 0.76
CA ILE A 26 6.25 -17.47 2.22
C ILE A 26 4.96 -16.81 2.68
N ALA A 27 4.52 -17.17 3.88
CA ALA A 27 3.46 -16.45 4.57
C ALA A 27 4.08 -15.35 5.44
N VAL A 28 3.54 -14.14 5.35
CA VAL A 28 3.87 -13.01 6.23
C VAL A 28 2.58 -12.61 6.95
N PRO A 29 2.19 -13.34 8.01
CA PRO A 29 0.93 -13.10 8.72
C PRO A 29 0.85 -11.70 9.34
N GLU A 30 1.98 -11.07 9.61
CA GLU A 30 2.10 -9.70 10.10
C GLU A 30 1.40 -8.69 9.16
N PHE A 31 1.35 -8.97 7.87
CA PHE A 31 0.66 -8.11 6.90
C PHE A 31 -0.85 -8.01 7.16
N ALA A 32 -1.46 -9.06 7.68
CA ALA A 32 -2.88 -9.05 8.06
C ALA A 32 -3.17 -8.18 9.29
N GLU A 33 -2.16 -7.89 10.11
CA GLU A 33 -2.32 -7.06 11.30
C GLU A 33 -2.49 -5.57 11.01
N LEU A 34 -2.07 -5.12 9.81
CA LEU A 34 -1.99 -3.70 9.49
C LEU A 34 -3.34 -2.97 9.65
N GLY A 35 -4.45 -3.62 9.27
CA GLY A 35 -5.78 -3.06 9.47
C GLY A 35 -6.11 -2.80 10.93
N ARG A 36 -5.73 -3.71 11.83
CA ARG A 36 -5.91 -3.55 13.28
C ARG A 36 -5.00 -2.45 13.86
N LEU A 37 -3.76 -2.37 13.39
CA LEU A 37 -2.82 -1.33 13.81
C LEU A 37 -3.30 0.06 13.40
N HIS A 38 -3.96 0.18 12.26
CA HIS A 38 -4.49 1.43 11.73
C HIS A 38 -5.93 1.74 12.18
N ALA A 39 -6.52 0.97 13.09
CA ALA A 39 -7.92 1.13 13.49
C ALA A 39 -8.24 2.52 14.08
N ARG A 40 -7.26 3.19 14.70
CA ARG A 40 -7.40 4.55 15.24
C ARG A 40 -6.83 5.65 14.34
N GLY A 41 -6.33 5.31 13.19
CA GLY A 41 -5.71 6.22 12.23
C GLY A 41 -4.37 5.70 11.73
N THR A 42 -3.81 6.40 10.77
CA THR A 42 -2.52 6.08 10.15
C THR A 42 -1.50 7.19 10.41
N LEU A 43 -0.20 6.87 10.35
CA LEU A 43 0.86 7.90 10.43
C LEU A 43 0.66 8.97 9.36
N ALA A 44 0.46 8.54 8.10
CA ALA A 44 0.23 9.46 7.00
C ALA A 44 -1.02 10.35 7.20
N GLY A 45 -2.10 9.82 7.79
CA GLY A 45 -3.28 10.59 8.13
C GLY A 45 -3.00 11.65 9.19
N ALA A 46 -2.33 11.27 10.28
CA ALA A 46 -1.97 12.18 11.36
C ALA A 46 -1.03 13.30 10.88
N GLU A 47 -0.01 12.95 10.10
CA GLU A 47 0.97 13.89 9.54
C GLU A 47 0.32 14.82 8.51
N ALA A 48 -0.52 14.29 7.62
CA ALA A 48 -1.27 15.11 6.65
C ALA A 48 -2.20 16.10 7.37
N TRP A 49 -2.92 15.66 8.42
CA TRP A 49 -3.72 16.57 9.22
C TRP A 49 -2.87 17.64 9.93
N ALA A 50 -1.77 17.25 10.56
CA ALA A 50 -0.89 18.19 11.24
C ALA A 50 -0.38 19.29 10.30
N TRP A 51 -0.04 18.92 9.06
CA TRP A 51 0.46 19.85 8.04
C TRP A 51 -0.66 20.70 7.42
N HIS A 52 -1.79 20.09 7.06
CA HIS A 52 -2.82 20.72 6.24
C HIS A 52 -3.97 21.38 7.03
N ARG A 53 -4.13 21.09 8.35
CA ARG A 53 -5.30 21.55 9.15
C ARG A 53 -5.61 23.04 9.03
N THR A 54 -4.60 23.89 9.08
CA THR A 54 -4.77 25.34 8.96
C THR A 54 -5.24 25.74 7.56
N LEU A 55 -4.70 25.11 6.53
CA LEU A 55 -5.06 25.38 5.15
C LEU A 55 -6.44 24.83 4.83
N LEU A 56 -6.76 23.62 5.28
CA LEU A 56 -8.08 23.01 5.13
C LEU A 56 -9.18 23.81 5.83
N THR A 57 -8.88 24.47 6.96
CA THR A 57 -9.83 25.35 7.65
C THR A 57 -10.08 26.64 6.85
N LYS A 58 -9.03 27.23 6.27
CA LYS A 58 -9.11 28.52 5.57
C LYS A 58 -9.54 28.39 4.10
N ARG A 59 -9.15 27.32 3.44
CA ARG A 59 -9.25 27.13 1.98
C ARG A 59 -9.68 25.69 1.63
N GLY A 60 -10.48 25.04 2.46
CA GLY A 60 -10.89 23.64 2.27
C GLY A 60 -11.66 23.37 0.99
N ASN A 61 -12.34 24.40 0.44
CA ASN A 61 -13.03 24.33 -0.83
C ASN A 61 -12.12 24.28 -2.08
N GLU A 62 -10.83 24.54 -1.91
CA GLU A 62 -9.83 24.41 -2.99
C GLU A 62 -9.19 23.02 -3.06
N TYR A 63 -9.49 22.15 -2.10
CA TYR A 63 -9.08 20.77 -2.13
C TYR A 63 -10.09 19.92 -2.90
N ASP A 64 -9.60 18.90 -3.59
CA ASP A 64 -10.48 17.81 -4.02
C ASP A 64 -11.23 17.26 -2.78
N PRO A 65 -12.57 17.16 -2.82
CA PRO A 65 -13.36 16.77 -1.65
C PRO A 65 -12.95 15.42 -1.06
N ARG A 66 -12.60 14.43 -1.89
CA ARG A 66 -12.18 13.09 -1.47
C ARG A 66 -10.81 13.12 -0.80
N VAL A 67 -9.89 13.94 -1.33
CA VAL A 67 -8.56 14.14 -0.74
C VAL A 67 -8.68 14.91 0.58
N GLY A 68 -9.46 16.00 0.62
CA GLY A 68 -9.71 16.76 1.83
C GLY A 68 -10.32 15.91 2.95
N LEU A 69 -11.26 15.03 2.62
CA LEU A 69 -11.87 14.10 3.57
C LEU A 69 -10.81 13.13 4.17
N ARG A 70 -9.93 12.59 3.33
CA ARG A 70 -8.86 11.69 3.79
C ARG A 70 -7.85 12.39 4.71
N MET A 71 -7.49 13.64 4.43
CA MET A 71 -6.61 14.42 5.29
C MET A 71 -7.24 14.70 6.65
N ARG A 72 -8.56 14.95 6.70
CA ARG A 72 -9.31 15.10 7.95
C ARG A 72 -9.40 13.81 8.76
N GLY A 73 -9.19 12.65 8.16
CA GLY A 73 -9.13 11.38 8.88
C GLY A 73 -8.08 11.31 10.00
N GLY A 74 -7.07 12.19 9.97
CA GLY A 74 -6.08 12.31 11.05
C GLY A 74 -6.52 13.18 12.24
N GLU A 75 -7.62 13.93 12.10
CA GLU A 75 -8.10 14.88 13.13
C GLU A 75 -8.46 14.22 14.46
N ALA A 76 -9.05 13.03 14.39
CA ALA A 76 -9.51 12.29 15.57
C ALA A 76 -8.39 11.53 16.28
N MET A 77 -7.18 11.46 15.70
CA MET A 77 -6.07 10.73 16.30
C MET A 77 -5.43 11.53 17.43
N GLY A 78 -5.53 11.01 18.64
CA GLY A 78 -4.90 11.62 19.82
C GLY A 78 -3.39 11.38 19.87
N ALA A 79 -2.67 12.19 20.65
CA ALA A 79 -1.23 12.03 20.84
C ALA A 79 -0.87 10.63 21.39
N ALA A 80 -1.66 10.09 22.31
CA ALA A 80 -1.45 8.74 22.83
C ALA A 80 -1.58 7.67 21.74
N ASP A 81 -2.61 7.77 20.88
CA ASP A 81 -2.82 6.84 19.77
C ASP A 81 -1.64 6.87 18.77
N TYR A 82 -1.10 8.08 18.51
CA TYR A 82 0.06 8.25 17.63
C TYR A 82 1.33 7.62 18.23
N ILE A 83 1.58 7.82 19.52
CA ILE A 83 2.72 7.24 20.23
C ILE A 83 2.61 5.71 20.26
N ASP A 84 1.42 5.17 20.54
CA ASP A 84 1.16 3.73 20.53
C ASP A 84 1.35 3.13 19.15
N LEU A 85 0.91 3.83 18.08
CA LEU A 85 1.11 3.39 16.71
C LEU A 85 2.60 3.36 16.33
N LEU A 86 3.40 4.36 16.73
CA LEU A 86 4.85 4.36 16.53
C LEU A 86 5.53 3.19 17.25
N ALA A 87 5.12 2.90 18.48
CA ALA A 87 5.64 1.76 19.24
C ALA A 87 5.23 0.41 18.60
N ALA A 88 3.99 0.30 18.15
CA ALA A 88 3.49 -0.87 17.44
C ALA A 88 4.20 -1.08 16.09
N ARG A 89 4.43 0.00 15.33
CA ARG A 89 5.18 -0.04 14.06
C ARG A 89 6.58 -0.61 14.26
N ARG A 90 7.35 -0.13 15.26
CA ARG A 90 8.69 -0.66 15.53
C ARG A 90 8.69 -2.17 15.79
N ARG A 91 7.72 -2.67 16.57
CA ARG A 91 7.59 -4.12 16.84
C ARG A 91 7.22 -4.88 15.57
N TRP A 92 6.29 -4.34 14.79
CA TRP A 92 5.85 -4.95 13.54
C TRP A 92 6.98 -5.02 12.50
N ILE A 93 7.77 -3.94 12.35
CA ILE A 93 8.96 -3.92 11.49
C ILE A 93 9.91 -5.06 11.88
N ALA A 94 10.31 -5.14 13.15
CA ALA A 94 11.23 -6.18 13.62
C ALA A 94 10.70 -7.61 13.34
N GLN A 95 9.39 -7.84 13.45
CA GLN A 95 8.77 -9.13 13.14
C GLN A 95 8.83 -9.46 11.65
N VAL A 96 8.50 -8.49 10.78
CA VAL A 96 8.57 -8.67 9.32
C VAL A 96 10.02 -8.88 8.87
N GLU A 97 10.95 -8.06 9.32
CA GLU A 97 12.39 -8.20 9.02
C GLU A 97 12.92 -9.58 9.42
N ALA A 98 12.60 -10.06 10.62
CA ALA A 98 13.00 -11.40 11.06
C ALA A 98 12.44 -12.50 10.15
N ARG A 99 11.24 -12.30 9.60
CA ARG A 99 10.61 -13.27 8.69
C ARG A 99 11.26 -13.30 7.32
N ILE A 100 11.73 -12.17 6.82
CA ILE A 100 12.31 -12.04 5.48
C ILE A 100 13.85 -12.05 5.48
N ALA A 101 14.50 -12.12 6.63
CA ALA A 101 15.96 -12.01 6.78
C ALA A 101 16.79 -13.03 5.96
N GLY A 102 16.16 -14.13 5.52
CA GLY A 102 16.83 -15.14 4.69
C GLY A 102 16.68 -14.94 3.18
N PHE A 103 16.08 -13.85 2.76
CA PHE A 103 15.78 -13.54 1.35
C PHE A 103 16.45 -12.24 0.92
N ASP A 104 16.84 -12.17 -0.36
CA ASP A 104 17.43 -10.96 -0.94
C ASP A 104 16.37 -9.88 -1.20
N ALA A 105 15.13 -10.28 -1.49
CA ALA A 105 14.00 -9.38 -1.69
C ALA A 105 12.67 -10.11 -1.55
N LEU A 106 11.64 -9.35 -1.18
CA LEU A 106 10.25 -9.76 -1.22
C LEU A 106 9.65 -9.38 -2.58
N LEU A 107 8.96 -10.34 -3.23
CA LEU A 107 8.26 -10.10 -4.49
C LEU A 107 6.76 -10.07 -4.26
N MET A 108 6.09 -9.07 -4.85
CA MET A 108 4.64 -8.98 -4.85
C MET A 108 4.13 -8.19 -6.05
N PRO A 109 2.87 -8.38 -6.48
CA PRO A 109 2.25 -7.43 -7.40
C PRO A 109 2.24 -6.05 -6.77
N THR A 110 2.59 -5.01 -7.55
CA THR A 110 2.60 -3.63 -7.03
C THR A 110 1.22 -3.25 -6.49
N VAL A 111 0.18 -3.56 -7.27
CA VAL A 111 -1.22 -3.41 -6.85
C VAL A 111 -2.00 -4.67 -7.24
N PRO A 112 -3.08 -5.01 -6.51
CA PRO A 112 -3.80 -6.27 -6.73
C PRO A 112 -4.80 -6.24 -7.89
N VAL A 113 -5.02 -5.09 -8.51
CA VAL A 113 -6.03 -4.86 -9.56
C VAL A 113 -5.44 -4.06 -10.69
N VAL A 114 -5.96 -4.23 -11.90
CA VAL A 114 -5.66 -3.31 -13.01
C VAL A 114 -6.32 -1.95 -12.76
N ALA A 115 -5.83 -0.90 -13.43
CA ALA A 115 -6.42 0.43 -13.30
C ALA A 115 -7.91 0.38 -13.67
N PRO A 116 -8.81 0.78 -12.75
CA PRO A 116 -10.23 0.83 -13.04
C PRO A 116 -10.53 1.95 -14.05
N ARG A 117 -11.65 1.84 -14.76
CA ARG A 117 -12.11 2.91 -15.65
C ARG A 117 -12.47 4.15 -14.83
N ILE A 118 -12.19 5.34 -15.39
CA ILE A 118 -12.48 6.62 -14.75
C ILE A 118 -13.98 6.78 -14.49
N ASP A 119 -14.80 6.44 -15.49
CA ASP A 119 -16.27 6.54 -15.42
C ASP A 119 -16.88 5.68 -14.31
N ALA A 120 -16.26 4.54 -13.98
CA ALA A 120 -16.68 3.69 -12.87
C ALA A 120 -16.47 4.33 -11.49
N LEU A 121 -15.57 5.32 -11.39
CA LEU A 121 -15.20 5.95 -10.11
C LEU A 121 -15.75 7.37 -9.95
N THR A 122 -16.12 8.03 -11.07
CA THR A 122 -16.47 9.46 -11.06
C THR A 122 -17.74 9.73 -10.26
N ASN A 123 -18.72 8.85 -10.36
CA ASN A 123 -20.07 9.07 -9.85
C ASN A 123 -20.38 8.37 -8.53
N SER A 124 -19.39 7.72 -7.91
CA SER A 124 -19.55 6.98 -6.64
C SER A 124 -18.33 7.13 -5.75
N ASP A 125 -18.51 7.78 -4.61
CA ASP A 125 -17.47 7.88 -3.59
C ASP A 125 -17.15 6.50 -2.99
N GLU A 126 -18.15 5.64 -2.83
CA GLU A 126 -17.95 4.27 -2.35
C GLU A 126 -17.04 3.49 -3.31
N ALA A 127 -17.34 3.50 -4.62
CA ALA A 127 -16.51 2.83 -5.63
C ALA A 127 -15.09 3.42 -5.66
N TYR A 128 -14.96 4.75 -5.56
CA TYR A 128 -13.67 5.41 -5.50
C TYR A 128 -12.85 4.96 -4.28
N PHE A 129 -13.42 4.99 -3.08
CA PHE A 129 -12.68 4.62 -1.87
C PHE A 129 -12.36 3.13 -1.82
N ALA A 130 -13.24 2.26 -2.33
CA ALA A 130 -12.97 0.84 -2.46
C ALA A 130 -11.78 0.57 -3.41
N ALA A 131 -11.78 1.18 -4.60
CA ALA A 131 -10.67 1.08 -5.54
C ALA A 131 -9.37 1.66 -4.97
N ASN A 132 -9.44 2.83 -4.33
CA ASN A 132 -8.29 3.47 -3.70
C ASN A 132 -7.69 2.60 -2.58
N GLY A 133 -8.53 1.95 -1.76
CA GLY A 133 -8.09 1.00 -0.74
C GLY A 133 -7.33 -0.19 -1.34
N LEU A 134 -7.82 -0.74 -2.46
CA LEU A 134 -7.13 -1.81 -3.17
C LEU A 134 -5.79 -1.35 -3.77
N MET A 135 -5.76 -0.18 -4.42
CA MET A 135 -4.53 0.38 -4.99
C MET A 135 -3.46 0.65 -3.94
N LEU A 136 -3.84 1.06 -2.74
CA LEU A 136 -2.91 1.35 -1.65
C LEU A 136 -2.52 0.13 -0.82
N ARG A 137 -3.21 -1.00 -0.95
CA ARG A 137 -3.05 -2.18 -0.10
C ARG A 137 -1.59 -2.65 0.01
N ASN A 138 -0.96 -2.95 -1.10
CA ASN A 138 0.41 -3.47 -1.12
C ASN A 138 1.47 -2.37 -0.85
N PRO A 139 1.42 -1.19 -1.49
CA PRO A 139 2.34 -0.10 -1.19
C PRO A 139 2.35 0.31 0.29
N THR A 140 1.19 0.32 0.95
CA THR A 140 1.10 0.67 2.37
C THR A 140 1.90 -0.29 3.26
N LEU A 141 1.98 -1.58 2.91
CA LEU A 141 2.79 -2.56 3.66
C LEU A 141 4.27 -2.14 3.67
N ILE A 142 4.81 -1.81 2.51
CA ILE A 142 6.22 -1.44 2.38
C ILE A 142 6.50 -0.06 3.00
N ASN A 143 5.59 0.90 2.82
CA ASN A 143 5.68 2.20 3.50
C ASN A 143 5.67 2.05 5.04
N PHE A 144 4.84 1.16 5.57
CA PHE A 144 4.77 0.93 7.02
C PHE A 144 6.00 0.15 7.53
N LEU A 145 6.59 -0.69 6.67
CA LEU A 145 7.85 -1.41 6.95
C LEU A 145 9.06 -0.48 7.03
N ASP A 146 8.98 0.73 6.51
CA ASP A 146 10.13 1.62 6.27
C ASP A 146 11.10 1.05 5.23
N GLY A 147 10.58 0.18 4.38
CA GLY A 147 11.36 -0.55 3.39
C GLY A 147 11.55 0.23 2.09
N CYS A 148 12.54 -0.18 1.33
CA CYS A 148 12.73 0.30 -0.04
C CYS A 148 12.01 -0.61 -1.04
N ALA A 149 11.55 -0.05 -2.16
CA ALA A 149 10.93 -0.84 -3.21
C ALA A 149 11.17 -0.28 -4.61
N LEU A 150 11.21 -1.19 -5.57
CA LEU A 150 11.23 -0.90 -7.00
C LEU A 150 10.06 -1.61 -7.66
N SER A 151 9.27 -0.89 -8.45
CA SER A 151 8.20 -1.46 -9.27
C SER A 151 8.61 -1.49 -10.74
N LEU A 152 8.55 -2.67 -11.33
CA LEU A 152 8.88 -2.91 -12.74
C LEU A 152 7.63 -3.36 -13.50
N PRO A 153 7.41 -2.89 -14.75
CA PRO A 153 6.31 -3.40 -15.58
C PRO A 153 6.53 -4.88 -15.91
N CYS A 154 5.48 -5.68 -15.79
CA CYS A 154 5.54 -7.12 -16.03
C CYS A 154 4.41 -7.67 -16.92
N GLN A 155 3.54 -6.81 -17.43
CA GLN A 155 2.51 -7.18 -18.41
C GLN A 155 3.13 -7.56 -19.75
N ALA A 156 2.40 -8.35 -20.54
CA ALA A 156 2.73 -8.58 -21.95
C ALA A 156 2.25 -7.42 -22.83
N GLU A 157 2.71 -7.40 -24.07
CA GLU A 157 2.26 -6.42 -25.06
C GLU A 157 0.74 -6.53 -25.27
N GLY A 158 0.06 -5.40 -25.28
CA GLY A 158 -1.41 -5.32 -25.41
C GLY A 158 -2.20 -5.62 -24.14
N GLU A 159 -1.54 -6.02 -23.04
CA GLU A 159 -2.22 -6.18 -21.75
C GLU A 159 -2.26 -4.87 -20.93
N PRO A 160 -3.22 -4.71 -20.02
CA PRO A 160 -3.22 -3.59 -19.07
C PRO A 160 -1.91 -3.53 -18.26
N PRO A 161 -1.42 -2.34 -17.89
CA PRO A 161 -0.22 -2.19 -17.08
C PRO A 161 -0.31 -2.93 -15.74
N VAL A 162 0.69 -3.76 -15.46
CA VAL A 162 0.86 -4.49 -14.19
C VAL A 162 2.29 -4.34 -13.71
N GLY A 163 2.46 -3.99 -12.44
CA GLY A 163 3.77 -3.85 -11.80
C GLY A 163 4.14 -5.08 -10.95
N LEU A 164 5.40 -5.50 -11.06
CA LEU A 164 6.08 -6.38 -10.13
C LEU A 164 6.89 -5.52 -9.17
N THR A 165 6.62 -5.60 -7.89
CA THR A 165 7.42 -4.95 -6.84
C THR A 165 8.48 -5.91 -6.31
N LEU A 166 9.72 -5.40 -6.26
CA LEU A 166 10.80 -5.95 -5.45
C LEU A 166 10.96 -5.03 -4.25
N ALA A 167 10.88 -5.57 -3.05
CA ALA A 167 10.99 -4.79 -1.82
C ALA A 167 12.03 -5.42 -0.89
N GLY A 168 12.78 -4.55 -0.19
CA GLY A 168 13.67 -4.88 0.89
C GLY A 168 13.27 -4.15 2.16
N ALA A 169 13.77 -4.61 3.31
CA ALA A 169 13.66 -3.93 4.60
C ALA A 169 14.93 -3.12 4.85
#